data_f1d911b170b2848a28ff46375799d8a6
#
_entry.id   f1d911b170b2848a28ff46375799d8a6
#
_cell.length_a   1.000
_cell.length_b   1.000
_cell.length_c   1.000
_cell.angle_alpha   90.00
_cell.angle_beta   90.00
_cell.angle_gamma   90.00
#
_symmetry.space_group_name_H-M   'P 1'
#
loop_
_entity.id
_entity.type
_entity.pdbx_description
1 polymer ?
#
loop_
_entity_poly.entity_id
_entity_poly.type
_entity_poly.pdbx_seq_one_letter_code
_entity_poly.pdbx_strand_id
1 'polypeptide(L)'
;AAGPGSGKTRVLVHKLASLLLLEDVKHEQLLMLTFSRAAATEFKQRLMELIGNAAHFVEIKTFHSYCFDLLGGVGNLEDTKNVVAEATEMINQGEVEPNKIGKTVLVIDEAQDMSTDEYKLVKALMTNNEEMRMIAVGDDDQNIYEFRGSNSEYMHRLTKEPGSKFFEMTENYRSAHHLVNFANEFVKSISKRMKSTPITSMRKENGWVGVTYYQSKYMYQPLVEELIQHQANGTSCVLTQTNEEAVILVALLRKYG
;
A
#
# COMPACT_ATOMS: atom_id res chain seq x y z
N ALA A 1 11.16 -4.37 -2.38
CA ALA A 1 10.85 -3.02 -1.89
C ALA A 1 10.81 -2.02 -3.05
N ALA A 2 9.98 -1.01 -2.94
CA ALA A 2 9.74 -0.12 -4.05
C ALA A 2 9.40 1.28 -3.55
N GLY A 3 10.21 2.26 -3.90
CA GLY A 3 10.01 3.66 -3.53
C GLY A 3 8.72 4.28 -4.09
N PRO A 4 8.36 5.50 -3.66
CA PRO A 4 7.21 6.22 -4.18
C PRO A 4 7.37 6.45 -5.68
N GLY A 5 6.26 6.36 -6.44
CA GLY A 5 6.28 6.61 -7.87
C GLY A 5 7.07 5.61 -8.73
N SER A 6 7.50 4.47 -8.17
CA SER A 6 8.27 3.43 -8.89
C SER A 6 7.40 2.51 -9.76
N GLY A 7 6.08 2.66 -9.72
CA GLY A 7 5.17 1.83 -10.49
C GLY A 7 4.79 0.51 -9.80
N LYS A 8 4.85 0.40 -8.47
CA LYS A 8 4.45 -0.80 -7.69
C LYS A 8 3.17 -1.44 -8.20
N THR A 9 2.08 -0.70 -8.20
CA THR A 9 0.76 -1.18 -8.62
C THR A 9 0.78 -1.66 -10.08
N ARG A 10 1.46 -0.94 -10.97
CA ARG A 10 1.59 -1.33 -12.38
C ARG A 10 2.30 -2.67 -12.53
N VAL A 11 3.41 -2.86 -11.82
CA VAL A 11 4.15 -4.14 -11.84
C VAL A 11 3.29 -5.28 -11.32
N LEU A 12 2.57 -5.07 -10.21
CA LEU A 12 1.66 -6.08 -9.67
C LEU A 12 0.54 -6.44 -10.63
N VAL A 13 -0.13 -5.45 -11.22
CA VAL A 13 -1.22 -5.69 -12.19
C VAL A 13 -0.72 -6.50 -13.39
N HIS A 14 0.43 -6.13 -13.97
CA HIS A 14 1.04 -6.89 -15.06
C HIS A 14 1.47 -8.30 -14.63
N LYS A 15 2.02 -8.46 -13.41
CA LYS A 15 2.38 -9.79 -12.91
C LYS A 15 1.16 -10.68 -12.71
N LEU A 16 0.06 -10.15 -12.16
CA LEU A 16 -1.18 -10.91 -12.04
C LEU A 16 -1.74 -11.32 -13.41
N ALA A 17 -1.77 -10.38 -14.35
CA ALA A 17 -2.20 -10.68 -15.73
C ALA A 17 -1.31 -11.80 -16.35
N SER A 18 0.00 -11.72 -16.16
CA SER A 18 0.94 -12.75 -16.63
C SER A 18 0.68 -14.12 -16.00
N LEU A 19 0.44 -14.17 -14.68
CA LEU A 19 0.12 -15.43 -13.98
C LEU A 19 -1.14 -16.10 -14.55
N LEU A 20 -2.16 -15.32 -14.81
CA LEU A 20 -3.45 -15.80 -15.32
C LEU A 20 -3.41 -16.19 -16.80
N LEU A 21 -2.65 -15.44 -17.63
CA LEU A 21 -2.64 -15.65 -19.08
C LEU A 21 -1.54 -16.59 -19.55
N LEU A 22 -0.40 -16.65 -18.85
CA LEU A 22 0.81 -17.30 -19.33
C LEU A 22 1.29 -18.47 -18.41
N GLU A 23 0.89 -18.48 -17.13
CA GLU A 23 1.39 -19.46 -16.16
C GLU A 23 0.29 -20.46 -15.73
N ASP A 24 -0.85 -20.48 -16.40
CA ASP A 24 -2.00 -21.41 -16.16
C ASP A 24 -2.54 -21.37 -14.70
N VAL A 25 -2.40 -20.23 -14.03
CA VAL A 25 -2.98 -20.02 -12.69
C VAL A 25 -4.46 -19.72 -12.86
N LYS A 26 -5.32 -20.48 -12.19
CA LYS A 26 -6.76 -20.23 -12.22
C LYS A 26 -7.12 -19.04 -11.35
N HIS A 27 -8.20 -18.31 -11.71
CA HIS A 27 -8.64 -17.12 -11.01
C HIS A 27 -8.92 -17.34 -9.53
N GLU A 28 -9.58 -18.45 -9.20
CA GLU A 28 -9.92 -18.83 -7.82
C GLU A 28 -8.70 -19.19 -6.96
N GLN A 29 -7.56 -19.49 -7.58
CA GLN A 29 -6.32 -19.82 -6.91
C GLN A 29 -5.47 -18.59 -6.55
N LEU A 30 -5.88 -17.41 -7.03
CA LEU A 30 -5.17 -16.16 -6.81
C LEU A 30 -5.94 -15.32 -5.79
N LEU A 31 -5.24 -14.90 -4.73
CA LEU A 31 -5.73 -13.98 -3.72
C LEU A 31 -4.83 -12.75 -3.68
N MET A 32 -5.42 -11.58 -3.76
CA MET A 32 -4.73 -10.32 -3.51
C MET A 32 -5.33 -9.61 -2.30
N LEU A 33 -4.48 -9.27 -1.34
CA LEU A 33 -4.83 -8.54 -0.14
C LEU A 33 -4.27 -7.12 -0.16
N THR A 34 -5.10 -6.17 0.22
CA THR A 34 -4.77 -4.73 0.32
C THR A 34 -5.25 -4.16 1.65
N PHE A 35 -4.82 -2.92 1.98
CA PHE A 35 -5.22 -2.25 3.23
C PHE A 35 -6.42 -1.32 3.08
N SER A 36 -6.86 -1.03 1.85
CA SER A 36 -8.02 -0.16 1.63
C SER A 36 -8.94 -0.65 0.51
N ARG A 37 -10.24 -0.38 0.66
CA ARG A 37 -11.24 -0.68 -0.39
C ARG A 37 -10.96 0.10 -1.68
N ALA A 38 -10.46 1.33 -1.55
CA ALA A 38 -10.10 2.16 -2.70
C ALA A 38 -8.98 1.51 -3.52
N ALA A 39 -7.91 1.02 -2.85
CA ALA A 39 -6.83 0.30 -3.51
C ALA A 39 -7.31 -0.99 -4.19
N ALA A 40 -8.16 -1.77 -3.54
CA ALA A 40 -8.76 -2.98 -4.13
C ALA A 40 -9.56 -2.66 -5.40
N THR A 41 -10.36 -1.60 -5.37
CA THR A 41 -11.18 -1.16 -6.52
C THR A 41 -10.31 -0.68 -7.67
N GLU A 42 -9.33 0.18 -7.39
CA GLU A 42 -8.40 0.68 -8.40
C GLU A 42 -7.62 -0.45 -9.05
N PHE A 43 -7.12 -1.39 -8.24
CA PHE A 43 -6.37 -2.53 -8.75
C PHE A 43 -7.23 -3.40 -9.66
N LYS A 44 -8.47 -3.69 -9.25
CA LYS A 44 -9.42 -4.47 -10.05
C LYS A 44 -9.72 -3.80 -11.38
N GLN A 45 -9.93 -2.47 -11.38
CA GLN A 45 -10.15 -1.71 -12.60
C GLN A 45 -8.96 -1.80 -13.56
N ARG A 46 -7.74 -1.59 -13.05
CA ARG A 46 -6.52 -1.70 -13.88
C ARG A 46 -6.30 -3.12 -14.41
N LEU A 47 -6.64 -4.14 -13.63
CA LEU A 47 -6.56 -5.53 -14.09
C LEU A 47 -7.58 -5.80 -15.20
N MET A 48 -8.80 -5.25 -15.07
CA MET A 48 -9.84 -5.32 -16.13
C MET A 48 -9.39 -4.70 -17.45
N GLU A 49 -8.61 -3.62 -17.41
CA GLU A 49 -8.03 -3.00 -18.62
C GLU A 49 -7.08 -3.95 -19.37
N LEU A 50 -6.42 -4.87 -18.66
CA LEU A 50 -5.46 -5.81 -19.25
C LEU A 50 -6.10 -7.14 -19.69
N ILE A 51 -6.99 -7.71 -18.87
CA ILE A 51 -7.52 -9.07 -19.08
C ILE A 51 -9.05 -9.11 -19.26
N GLY A 52 -9.69 -7.94 -19.31
CA GLY A 52 -11.14 -7.84 -19.52
C GLY A 52 -11.95 -8.47 -18.39
N ASN A 53 -13.07 -9.07 -18.73
CA ASN A 53 -14.02 -9.63 -17.75
C ASN A 53 -13.43 -10.72 -16.85
N ALA A 54 -12.35 -11.37 -17.24
CA ALA A 54 -11.65 -12.37 -16.42
C ALA A 54 -11.21 -11.80 -15.05
N ALA A 55 -10.92 -10.50 -14.97
CA ALA A 55 -10.57 -9.82 -13.74
C ALA A 55 -11.67 -9.87 -12.65
N HIS A 56 -12.93 -10.06 -13.03
CA HIS A 56 -14.03 -10.16 -12.07
C HIS A 56 -13.94 -11.39 -11.18
N PHE A 57 -13.32 -12.45 -11.67
CA PHE A 57 -13.18 -13.73 -10.96
C PHE A 57 -11.95 -13.77 -10.06
N VAL A 58 -11.07 -12.78 -10.15
CA VAL A 58 -9.89 -12.67 -9.27
C VAL A 58 -10.31 -12.13 -7.91
N GLU A 59 -9.92 -12.81 -6.86
CA GLU A 59 -10.22 -12.41 -5.49
C GLU A 59 -9.27 -11.29 -5.03
N ILE A 60 -9.76 -10.04 -5.08
CA ILE A 60 -9.04 -8.84 -4.65
C ILE A 60 -9.85 -8.20 -3.52
N LYS A 61 -9.33 -8.27 -2.29
CA LYS A 61 -10.03 -7.84 -1.07
C LYS A 61 -9.12 -7.10 -0.11
N THR A 62 -9.71 -6.41 0.86
CA THR A 62 -8.97 -5.99 2.04
C THR A 62 -8.80 -7.16 3.00
N PHE A 63 -7.77 -7.14 3.87
CA PHE A 63 -7.57 -8.14 4.91
C PHE A 63 -8.84 -8.40 5.71
N HIS A 64 -9.50 -7.35 6.19
CA HIS A 64 -10.74 -7.45 6.94
C HIS A 64 -11.90 -8.06 6.13
N SER A 65 -12.05 -7.65 4.86
CA SER A 65 -13.13 -8.17 4.02
C SER A 65 -12.93 -9.67 3.71
N TYR A 66 -11.69 -10.09 3.49
CA TYR A 66 -11.36 -11.50 3.29
C TYR A 66 -11.67 -12.33 4.53
N CYS A 67 -11.23 -11.89 5.70
CA CYS A 67 -11.49 -12.58 6.97
C CYS A 67 -12.98 -12.64 7.29
N PHE A 68 -13.73 -11.56 7.06
CA PHE A 68 -15.17 -11.53 7.25
C PHE A 68 -15.90 -12.58 6.40
N ASP A 69 -15.48 -12.75 5.16
CA ASP A 69 -16.03 -13.78 4.28
C ASP A 69 -15.66 -15.21 4.74
N LEU A 70 -14.47 -15.42 5.29
CA LEU A 70 -14.06 -16.69 5.87
C LEU A 70 -14.95 -17.08 7.07
N LEU A 71 -15.31 -16.11 7.91
CA LEU A 71 -16.21 -16.29 9.05
C LEU A 71 -17.69 -16.46 8.66
N GLY A 72 -18.00 -16.55 7.36
CA GLY A 72 -19.36 -16.77 6.85
C GLY A 72 -20.25 -15.54 6.83
N GLY A 73 -19.68 -14.35 6.96
CA GLY A 73 -20.44 -13.09 6.98
C GLY A 73 -21.34 -12.91 8.22
N VAL A 74 -21.22 -13.80 9.21
CA VAL A 74 -22.01 -13.79 10.44
C VAL A 74 -21.21 -13.13 11.55
N GLY A 75 -21.40 -11.87 11.74
CA GLY A 75 -20.80 -11.09 12.84
C GLY A 75 -21.41 -9.71 12.92
N ASN A 76 -21.56 -9.16 14.10
CA ASN A 76 -21.91 -7.77 14.29
C ASN A 76 -20.79 -6.89 13.78
N LEU A 77 -21.12 -5.86 13.00
CA LEU A 77 -20.17 -4.82 12.54
C LEU A 77 -19.43 -4.12 13.69
N GLU A 78 -19.87 -4.31 14.93
CA GLU A 78 -19.24 -3.78 16.14
C GLU A 78 -17.99 -4.57 16.59
N ASP A 79 -17.87 -5.86 16.21
CA ASP A 79 -16.76 -6.74 16.59
C ASP A 79 -15.63 -6.81 15.54
N THR A 80 -15.57 -5.87 14.61
CA THR A 80 -14.58 -5.88 13.50
C THR A 80 -13.12 -5.81 13.96
N LYS A 81 -12.85 -5.50 15.22
CA LYS A 81 -11.47 -5.38 15.73
C LYS A 81 -10.71 -6.70 15.77
N ASN A 82 -11.41 -7.82 15.93
CA ASN A 82 -10.81 -9.14 16.12
C ASN A 82 -10.96 -10.07 14.90
N VAL A 83 -11.67 -9.64 13.87
CA VAL A 83 -12.00 -10.44 12.68
C VAL A 83 -10.79 -11.14 12.07
N VAL A 84 -9.64 -10.46 11.98
CA VAL A 84 -8.42 -11.03 11.40
C VAL A 84 -7.82 -12.10 12.32
N ALA A 85 -7.82 -11.87 13.62
CA ALA A 85 -7.33 -12.83 14.60
C ALA A 85 -8.21 -14.08 14.66
N GLU A 86 -9.54 -13.91 14.69
CA GLU A 86 -10.51 -15.00 14.70
C GLU A 86 -10.42 -15.87 13.44
N ALA A 87 -10.39 -15.25 12.26
CA ALA A 87 -10.22 -15.97 11.00
C ALA A 87 -8.90 -16.75 10.97
N THR A 88 -7.81 -16.14 11.51
CA THR A 88 -6.51 -16.80 11.61
C THR A 88 -6.57 -18.04 12.51
N GLU A 89 -7.27 -17.94 13.64
CA GLU A 89 -7.43 -19.07 14.57
C GLU A 89 -8.24 -20.19 13.93
N MET A 90 -9.35 -19.90 13.27
CA MET A 90 -10.16 -20.90 12.53
C MET A 90 -9.34 -21.60 11.44
N ILE A 91 -8.49 -20.87 10.70
CA ILE A 91 -7.59 -21.50 9.72
C ILE A 91 -6.64 -22.47 10.40
N ASN A 92 -6.02 -22.08 11.51
CA ASN A 92 -5.06 -22.90 12.26
C ASN A 92 -5.71 -24.16 12.89
N GLN A 93 -7.00 -24.07 13.24
CA GLN A 93 -7.78 -25.17 13.79
C GLN A 93 -8.36 -26.09 12.70
N GLY A 94 -8.23 -25.70 11.42
CA GLY A 94 -8.78 -26.46 10.29
C GLY A 94 -10.30 -26.36 10.15
N GLU A 95 -10.90 -25.32 10.72
CA GLU A 95 -12.36 -25.08 10.72
C GLU A 95 -12.83 -24.35 9.45
N VAL A 96 -11.91 -23.86 8.62
CA VAL A 96 -12.22 -23.19 7.36
C VAL A 96 -12.22 -24.20 6.22
N GLU A 97 -13.24 -24.12 5.35
CA GLU A 97 -13.32 -24.99 4.17
C GLU A 97 -12.06 -24.83 3.29
N PRO A 98 -11.39 -25.94 2.90
CA PRO A 98 -10.13 -25.90 2.15
C PRO A 98 -10.20 -25.09 0.84
N ASN A 99 -11.34 -25.08 0.16
CA ASN A 99 -11.55 -24.33 -1.09
C ASN A 99 -11.50 -22.82 -0.89
N LYS A 100 -11.81 -22.31 0.31
CA LYS A 100 -11.76 -20.87 0.63
C LYS A 100 -10.34 -20.37 0.85
N ILE A 101 -9.45 -21.22 1.35
CA ILE A 101 -8.05 -20.89 1.67
C ILE A 101 -7.03 -21.54 0.74
N GLY A 102 -7.45 -22.48 -0.11
CA GLY A 102 -6.59 -23.21 -1.06
C GLY A 102 -6.11 -22.30 -2.21
N LYS A 103 -5.16 -21.41 -1.92
CA LYS A 103 -4.59 -20.46 -2.88
C LYS A 103 -3.18 -20.87 -3.27
N THR A 104 -2.86 -20.80 -4.56
CA THR A 104 -1.51 -21.05 -5.06
C THR A 104 -0.69 -19.78 -5.19
N VAL A 105 -1.36 -18.62 -5.25
CA VAL A 105 -0.70 -17.32 -5.31
C VAL A 105 -1.35 -16.34 -4.34
N LEU A 106 -0.55 -15.77 -3.45
CA LEU A 106 -0.93 -14.68 -2.57
C LEU A 106 -0.15 -13.41 -2.94
N VAL A 107 -0.88 -12.33 -3.18
CA VAL A 107 -0.29 -11.01 -3.46
C VAL A 107 -0.66 -10.04 -2.35
N ILE A 108 0.30 -9.30 -1.85
CA ILE A 108 0.13 -8.29 -0.81
C ILE A 108 0.67 -6.96 -1.34
N ASP A 109 -0.19 -5.96 -1.44
CA ASP A 109 0.20 -4.58 -1.74
C ASP A 109 0.35 -3.77 -0.45
N GLU A 110 1.25 -2.78 -0.44
CA GLU A 110 1.62 -1.93 0.70
C GLU A 110 1.98 -2.76 1.97
N ALA A 111 2.78 -3.81 1.79
CA ALA A 111 3.11 -4.79 2.82
C ALA A 111 3.77 -4.18 4.10
N GLN A 112 4.31 -2.95 4.03
CA GLN A 112 4.84 -2.23 5.19
C GLN A 112 3.74 -1.88 6.21
N ASP A 113 2.47 -1.84 5.78
CA ASP A 113 1.35 -1.43 6.64
C ASP A 113 0.73 -2.61 7.42
N MET A 114 1.27 -3.83 7.27
CA MET A 114 0.76 -5.00 8.00
C MET A 114 0.85 -4.83 9.52
N SER A 115 -0.24 -5.16 10.19
CA SER A 115 -0.30 -5.38 11.64
C SER A 115 0.17 -6.78 12.02
N THR A 116 0.31 -7.01 13.32
CA THR A 116 0.65 -8.34 13.86
C THR A 116 -0.34 -9.42 13.43
N ASP A 117 -1.62 -9.13 13.46
CA ASP A 117 -2.66 -10.14 13.14
C ASP A 117 -2.74 -10.42 11.65
N GLU A 118 -2.56 -9.39 10.80
CA GLU A 118 -2.47 -9.58 9.36
C GLU A 118 -1.23 -10.40 8.95
N TYR A 119 -0.08 -10.18 9.63
CA TYR A 119 1.10 -11.02 9.42
C TYR A 119 0.86 -12.47 9.84
N LYS A 120 0.19 -12.71 10.98
CA LYS A 120 -0.19 -14.06 11.43
C LYS A 120 -1.13 -14.75 10.42
N LEU A 121 -2.12 -14.02 9.88
CA LEU A 121 -3.00 -14.52 8.83
C LEU A 121 -2.21 -14.97 7.61
N VAL A 122 -1.28 -14.13 7.12
CA VAL A 122 -0.42 -14.47 5.99
C VAL A 122 0.37 -15.76 6.28
N LYS A 123 0.93 -15.90 7.48
CA LYS A 123 1.65 -17.11 7.88
C LYS A 123 0.74 -18.33 7.95
N ALA A 124 -0.49 -18.20 8.46
CA ALA A 124 -1.46 -19.28 8.50
C ALA A 124 -1.84 -19.75 7.09
N LEU A 125 -2.07 -18.82 6.15
CA LEU A 125 -2.35 -19.16 4.75
C LEU A 125 -1.17 -19.88 4.09
N MET A 126 0.06 -19.40 4.31
CA MET A 126 1.27 -20.06 3.78
C MET A 126 1.47 -21.47 4.36
N THR A 127 1.24 -21.66 5.65
CA THR A 127 1.39 -22.96 6.32
C THR A 127 0.36 -23.98 5.81
N ASN A 128 -0.84 -23.52 5.51
CA ASN A 128 -1.90 -24.40 4.96
C ASN A 128 -1.81 -24.63 3.44
N ASN A 129 -0.85 -23.96 2.76
CA ASN A 129 -0.63 -24.10 1.32
C ASN A 129 0.89 -24.15 1.05
N GLU A 130 1.53 -25.29 1.22
CA GLU A 130 2.99 -25.45 1.12
C GLU A 130 3.58 -24.97 -0.21
N GLU A 131 2.85 -25.06 -1.31
CA GLU A 131 3.28 -24.61 -2.63
C GLU A 131 2.87 -23.16 -2.96
N MET A 132 2.32 -22.42 -2.00
CA MET A 132 1.87 -21.05 -2.21
C MET A 132 3.05 -20.15 -2.58
N ARG A 133 2.95 -19.49 -3.73
CA ARG A 133 3.84 -18.41 -4.13
C ARG A 133 3.34 -17.10 -3.58
N MET A 134 4.15 -16.39 -2.82
CA MET A 134 3.80 -15.08 -2.29
C MET A 134 4.57 -13.97 -3.00
N ILE A 135 3.87 -12.88 -3.30
CA ILE A 135 4.42 -11.64 -3.85
C ILE A 135 4.01 -10.51 -2.92
N ALA A 136 4.94 -9.99 -2.15
CA ALA A 136 4.70 -8.84 -1.28
C ALA A 136 5.42 -7.61 -1.85
N VAL A 137 4.69 -6.50 -2.00
CA VAL A 137 5.24 -5.23 -2.46
C VAL A 137 4.94 -4.15 -1.43
N GLY A 138 5.90 -3.29 -1.18
CA GLY A 138 5.74 -2.22 -0.21
C GLY A 138 6.94 -1.27 -0.20
N ASP A 139 6.84 -0.26 0.64
CA ASP A 139 7.86 0.74 0.87
C ASP A 139 8.03 0.97 2.38
N ASP A 140 9.05 0.37 2.95
CA ASP A 140 9.34 0.49 4.38
C ASP A 140 9.59 1.93 4.85
N ASP A 141 10.05 2.81 3.96
CA ASP A 141 10.21 4.25 4.25
C ASP A 141 8.87 5.00 4.35
N GLN A 142 7.75 4.38 3.90
CA GLN A 142 6.41 4.96 3.91
C GLN A 142 5.50 4.40 5.00
N ASN A 143 6.01 3.65 5.97
CA ASN A 143 5.19 3.21 7.10
C ASN A 143 4.87 4.39 8.02
N ILE A 144 3.69 4.98 7.84
CA ILE A 144 3.15 6.08 8.64
C ILE A 144 2.01 5.66 9.57
N TYR A 145 1.72 4.35 9.65
CA TYR A 145 0.62 3.79 10.43
C TYR A 145 1.06 2.98 11.65
N GLU A 146 2.30 3.15 12.13
CA GLU A 146 2.78 2.49 13.35
C GLU A 146 1.86 2.72 14.56
N PHE A 147 1.26 3.91 14.66
CA PHE A 147 0.28 4.24 15.71
C PHE A 147 -1.01 3.39 15.64
N ARG A 148 -1.25 2.68 14.52
CA ARG A 148 -2.35 1.71 14.33
C ARG A 148 -1.90 0.27 14.50
N GLY A 149 -0.63 0.04 14.90
CA GLY A 149 -0.06 -1.29 15.08
C GLY A 149 0.56 -1.90 13.83
N SER A 150 0.68 -1.14 12.72
CA SER A 150 1.48 -1.59 11.58
C SER A 150 2.97 -1.61 11.92
N ASN A 151 3.70 -2.54 11.32
CA ASN A 151 5.14 -2.64 11.52
C ASN A 151 5.84 -3.11 10.24
N SER A 152 6.68 -2.26 9.67
CA SER A 152 7.49 -2.58 8.49
C SER A 152 8.43 -3.80 8.70
N GLU A 153 8.69 -4.18 9.96
CA GLU A 153 9.46 -5.38 10.28
C GLU A 153 8.82 -6.65 9.70
N TYR A 154 7.49 -6.71 9.59
CA TYR A 154 6.83 -7.88 8.99
C TYR A 154 7.18 -8.05 7.52
N MET A 155 7.24 -6.96 6.76
CA MET A 155 7.74 -6.99 5.39
C MET A 155 9.20 -7.49 5.35
N HIS A 156 10.04 -7.06 6.29
CA HIS A 156 11.42 -7.53 6.40
C HIS A 156 11.51 -9.03 6.76
N ARG A 157 10.62 -9.53 7.64
CA ARG A 157 10.55 -10.97 7.98
C ARG A 157 10.20 -11.83 6.78
N LEU A 158 9.32 -11.35 5.89
CA LEU A 158 8.96 -12.07 4.67
C LEU A 158 10.16 -12.28 3.74
N THR A 159 11.17 -11.40 3.74
CA THR A 159 12.39 -11.59 2.94
C THR A 159 13.29 -12.70 3.47
N LYS A 160 13.10 -13.14 4.71
CA LYS A 160 13.86 -14.20 5.35
C LYS A 160 13.20 -15.58 5.22
N GLU A 161 12.02 -15.67 4.61
CA GLU A 161 11.37 -16.96 4.37
C GLU A 161 12.20 -17.79 3.37
N PRO A 162 12.25 -19.11 3.54
CA PRO A 162 12.98 -19.98 2.64
C PRO A 162 12.57 -19.77 1.18
N GLY A 163 13.55 -19.62 0.29
CA GLY A 163 13.31 -19.39 -1.14
C GLY A 163 12.92 -17.96 -1.51
N SER A 164 12.79 -17.05 -0.56
CA SER A 164 12.48 -15.63 -0.83
C SER A 164 13.56 -14.97 -1.67
N LYS A 165 13.11 -14.10 -2.58
CA LYS A 165 13.99 -13.22 -3.37
C LYS A 165 13.59 -11.77 -3.13
N PHE A 166 14.55 -10.93 -2.83
CA PHE A 166 14.35 -9.51 -2.61
C PHE A 166 14.76 -8.70 -3.84
N PHE A 167 13.91 -7.76 -4.23
CA PHE A 167 14.16 -6.85 -5.36
C PHE A 167 13.90 -5.42 -4.92
N GLU A 168 14.73 -4.49 -5.36
CA GLU A 168 14.56 -3.06 -5.20
C GLU A 168 14.09 -2.42 -6.51
N MET A 169 13.03 -1.62 -6.47
CA MET A 169 12.62 -0.77 -7.58
C MET A 169 13.16 0.63 -7.32
N THR A 170 14.14 1.02 -8.10
CA THR A 170 14.93 2.24 -7.86
C THR A 170 14.58 3.41 -8.78
N GLU A 171 13.71 3.19 -9.77
CA GLU A 171 13.28 4.21 -10.70
C GLU A 171 12.00 4.91 -10.23
N ASN A 172 11.95 6.24 -10.30
CA ASN A 172 10.78 7.04 -10.00
C ASN A 172 10.27 7.74 -11.26
N TYR A 173 9.05 7.40 -11.66
CA TYR A 173 8.37 7.93 -12.85
C TYR A 173 7.40 9.06 -12.55
N ARG A 174 7.17 9.39 -11.26
CA ARG A 174 6.19 10.37 -10.81
C ARG A 174 6.79 11.75 -10.62
N SER A 175 7.91 11.82 -9.91
CA SER A 175 8.42 13.06 -9.34
C SER A 175 9.61 13.59 -10.11
N ALA A 176 9.70 14.91 -10.19
CA ALA A 176 10.82 15.61 -10.79
C ALA A 176 12.14 15.39 -10.03
N HIS A 177 13.26 15.62 -10.69
CA HIS A 177 14.60 15.26 -10.22
C HIS A 177 14.95 15.84 -8.84
N HIS A 178 14.70 17.14 -8.62
CA HIS A 178 15.01 17.78 -7.33
C HIS A 178 14.20 17.22 -6.17
N LEU A 179 12.92 16.82 -6.42
CA LEU A 179 12.09 16.21 -5.39
C LEU A 179 12.63 14.82 -4.99
N VAL A 180 13.07 14.03 -5.98
CA VAL A 180 13.64 12.70 -5.71
C VAL A 180 14.95 12.82 -4.95
N ASN A 181 15.81 13.79 -5.31
CA ASN A 181 17.06 14.05 -4.59
C ASN A 181 16.79 14.49 -3.16
N PHE A 182 15.86 15.41 -2.96
CA PHE A 182 15.45 15.83 -1.62
C PHE A 182 14.94 14.64 -0.78
N ALA A 183 14.09 13.79 -1.35
CA ALA A 183 13.58 12.59 -0.68
C ALA A 183 14.72 11.62 -0.33
N ASN A 184 15.69 11.40 -1.23
CA ASN A 184 16.85 10.56 -0.96
C ASN A 184 17.69 11.07 0.21
N GLU A 185 17.86 12.40 0.36
CA GLU A 185 18.55 12.97 1.51
C GLU A 185 17.72 12.84 2.80
N PHE A 186 16.41 13.10 2.71
CA PHE A 186 15.51 13.03 3.86
C PHE A 186 15.46 11.62 4.47
N VAL A 187 15.36 10.57 3.65
CA VAL A 187 15.25 9.19 4.14
C VAL A 187 16.53 8.67 4.79
N LYS A 188 17.67 9.36 4.66
CA LYS A 188 18.90 9.00 5.37
C LYS A 188 18.76 9.11 6.90
N SER A 189 17.78 9.87 7.38
CA SER A 189 17.46 9.97 8.81
C SER A 189 16.79 8.73 9.38
N ILE A 190 16.26 7.85 8.52
CA ILE A 190 15.60 6.60 8.92
C ILE A 190 16.68 5.55 9.24
N SER A 191 16.72 5.07 10.48
CA SER A 191 17.80 4.20 10.97
C SER A 191 17.72 2.76 10.46
N LYS A 192 16.51 2.27 10.14
CA LYS A 192 16.29 0.88 9.69
C LYS A 192 15.55 0.91 8.36
N ARG A 193 16.25 0.64 7.30
CA ARG A 193 15.71 0.63 5.94
C ARG A 193 16.02 -0.69 5.25
N MET A 194 15.06 -1.19 4.47
CA MET A 194 15.27 -2.37 3.61
C MET A 194 16.00 -1.97 2.32
N LYS A 195 15.69 -0.80 1.78
CA LYS A 195 16.30 -0.28 0.55
C LYS A 195 17.68 0.30 0.83
N SER A 196 18.65 -0.13 0.05
CA SER A 196 20.03 0.37 0.09
C SER A 196 20.36 1.31 -1.06
N THR A 197 19.64 1.18 -2.18
CA THR A 197 19.92 1.92 -3.41
C THR A 197 19.09 3.21 -3.44
N PRO A 198 19.73 4.37 -3.72
CA PRO A 198 19.01 5.62 -3.94
C PRO A 198 18.03 5.51 -5.12
N ILE A 199 16.90 6.22 -5.01
CA ILE A 199 15.90 6.30 -6.08
C ILE A 199 16.39 7.30 -7.14
N THR A 200 16.15 6.99 -8.41
CA THR A 200 16.50 7.84 -9.54
C THR A 200 15.23 8.33 -10.24
N SER A 201 15.12 9.65 -10.46
CA SER A 201 14.01 10.20 -11.24
C SER A 201 14.19 9.90 -12.72
N MET A 202 13.12 9.38 -13.34
CA MET A 202 13.06 9.15 -14.79
C MET A 202 12.43 10.35 -15.54
N ARG A 203 12.01 11.39 -14.80
CA ARG A 203 11.48 12.62 -15.38
C ARG A 203 12.61 13.55 -15.79
N LYS A 204 12.39 14.31 -16.87
CA LYS A 204 13.37 15.27 -17.38
C LYS A 204 13.31 16.61 -16.65
N GLU A 205 12.18 16.92 -16.02
CA GLU A 205 11.97 18.18 -15.32
C GLU A 205 12.74 18.20 -14.01
N ASN A 206 13.37 19.32 -13.71
CA ASN A 206 14.12 19.50 -12.48
C ASN A 206 13.21 19.58 -11.24
N GLY A 207 12.07 20.26 -11.34
CA GLY A 207 11.20 20.56 -10.21
C GLY A 207 11.82 21.60 -9.26
N TRP A 208 11.09 21.89 -8.20
CA TRP A 208 11.54 22.81 -7.18
C TRP A 208 11.13 22.32 -5.78
N VAL A 209 11.98 22.56 -4.80
CA VAL A 209 11.73 22.31 -3.39
C VAL A 209 12.07 23.58 -2.61
N GLY A 210 11.11 24.11 -1.88
CA GLY A 210 11.28 25.27 -1.01
C GLY A 210 10.90 24.94 0.42
N VAL A 211 11.58 25.59 1.37
CA VAL A 211 11.27 25.48 2.79
C VAL A 211 11.02 26.90 3.31
N THR A 212 9.81 27.15 3.81
CA THR A 212 9.44 28.41 4.42
C THR A 212 9.28 28.23 5.93
N TYR A 213 9.97 29.07 6.69
CA TYR A 213 9.87 29.06 8.15
C TYR A 213 8.98 30.22 8.64
N TYR A 214 7.92 29.88 9.35
CA TYR A 214 7.02 30.85 9.97
C TYR A 214 7.33 30.99 11.47
N GLN A 215 7.59 32.20 11.91
CA GLN A 215 7.88 32.50 13.34
C GLN A 215 6.60 32.57 14.21
N SER A 216 5.42 32.60 13.58
CA SER A 216 4.13 32.73 14.26
C SER A 216 3.41 31.41 14.39
N LYS A 217 2.68 31.25 15.50
CA LYS A 217 1.70 30.15 15.65
C LYS A 217 0.53 30.24 14.65
N TYR A 218 0.31 31.41 14.03
CA TYR A 218 -0.76 31.68 13.07
C TYR A 218 -0.24 31.56 11.63
N MET A 219 0.26 30.38 11.27
CA MET A 219 0.87 30.16 9.96
C MET A 219 -0.13 29.90 8.82
N TYR A 220 -1.41 29.64 9.13
CA TYR A 220 -2.38 29.25 8.09
C TYR A 220 -2.70 30.37 7.11
N GLN A 221 -2.86 31.61 7.58
CA GLN A 221 -3.16 32.73 6.70
C GLN A 221 -1.97 33.09 5.79
N PRO A 222 -0.72 33.25 6.28
CA PRO A 222 0.43 33.44 5.41
C PRO A 222 0.64 32.31 4.41
N LEU A 223 0.40 31.06 4.80
CA LEU A 223 0.48 29.91 3.90
C LEU A 223 -0.52 30.02 2.74
N VAL A 224 -1.77 30.39 3.04
CA VAL A 224 -2.80 30.55 2.01
C VAL A 224 -2.47 31.71 1.07
N GLU A 225 -1.99 32.85 1.60
CA GLU A 225 -1.55 33.97 0.79
C GLU A 225 -0.39 33.60 -0.14
N GLU A 226 0.58 32.84 0.34
CA GLU A 226 1.70 32.33 -0.46
C GLU A 226 1.21 31.37 -1.56
N LEU A 227 0.28 30.45 -1.25
CA LEU A 227 -0.29 29.53 -2.22
C LEU A 227 -1.04 30.26 -3.34
N ILE A 228 -1.78 31.33 -3.02
CA ILE A 228 -2.51 32.12 -4.00
C ILE A 228 -1.55 32.94 -4.89
N GLN A 229 -0.49 33.49 -4.29
CA GLN A 229 0.53 34.26 -5.03
C GLN A 229 1.31 33.39 -6.03
N HIS A 230 1.56 32.13 -5.71
CA HIS A 230 2.36 31.25 -6.55
C HIS A 230 1.64 30.74 -7.79
N GLN A 231 0.33 31.02 -7.97
CA GLN A 231 -0.49 30.68 -9.15
C GLN A 231 -0.02 29.39 -9.85
N ALA A 232 0.00 28.29 -9.10
CA ALA A 232 0.48 27.01 -9.64
C ALA A 232 -0.40 26.61 -10.83
N ASN A 233 0.21 26.49 -12.02
CA ASN A 233 -0.46 25.93 -13.19
C ASN A 233 -0.69 24.44 -12.95
N GLY A 234 -1.94 24.03 -12.75
CA GLY A 234 -2.32 22.63 -12.54
C GLY A 234 -2.98 22.38 -11.19
N THR A 235 -2.97 21.12 -10.77
CA THR A 235 -3.57 20.69 -9.50
C THR A 235 -2.59 20.88 -8.35
N SER A 236 -2.99 21.59 -7.32
CA SER A 236 -2.22 21.76 -6.08
C SER A 236 -2.84 20.97 -4.94
N CYS A 237 -2.01 20.46 -4.04
CA CYS A 237 -2.45 19.73 -2.85
C CYS A 237 -1.73 20.30 -1.63
N VAL A 238 -2.48 20.53 -0.56
CA VAL A 238 -1.95 20.92 0.75
C VAL A 238 -2.11 19.75 1.70
N LEU A 239 -1.02 19.30 2.27
CA LEU A 239 -0.99 18.25 3.27
C LEU A 239 -0.86 18.84 4.67
N THR A 240 -1.63 18.34 5.61
CA THR A 240 -1.61 18.73 7.01
C THR A 240 -1.39 17.53 7.91
N GLN A 241 -0.96 17.76 9.13
CA GLN A 241 -0.75 16.70 10.10
C GLN A 241 -2.09 16.20 10.69
N THR A 242 -3.08 17.08 10.80
CA THR A 242 -4.39 16.76 11.41
C THR A 242 -5.55 17.20 10.53
N ASN A 243 -6.72 16.56 10.75
CA ASN A 243 -7.96 16.95 10.09
C ASN A 243 -8.43 18.36 10.51
N GLU A 244 -8.15 18.77 11.74
CA GLU A 244 -8.49 20.11 12.25
C GLU A 244 -7.77 21.21 11.47
N GLU A 245 -6.48 21.01 11.22
CA GLU A 245 -5.69 21.93 10.38
C GLU A 245 -6.24 21.98 8.95
N ALA A 246 -6.61 20.83 8.39
CA ALA A 246 -7.21 20.76 7.06
C ALA A 246 -8.51 21.57 6.97
N VAL A 247 -9.39 21.48 7.99
CA VAL A 247 -10.65 22.25 8.03
C VAL A 247 -10.38 23.76 8.04
N ILE A 248 -9.41 24.21 8.84
CA ILE A 248 -9.03 25.63 8.89
C ILE A 248 -8.54 26.10 7.52
N LEU A 249 -7.65 25.35 6.89
CA LEU A 249 -7.10 25.71 5.58
C LEU A 249 -8.17 25.71 4.48
N VAL A 250 -9.07 24.73 4.48
CA VAL A 250 -10.21 24.71 3.53
C VAL A 250 -11.10 25.94 3.71
N ALA A 251 -11.39 26.35 4.95
CA ALA A 251 -12.17 27.54 5.21
C ALA A 251 -11.49 28.83 4.70
N LEU A 252 -10.18 28.95 4.93
CA LEU A 252 -9.38 30.09 4.46
C LEU A 252 -9.28 30.11 2.92
N LEU A 253 -8.98 29.00 2.29
CA LEU A 253 -8.92 28.90 0.82
C LEU A 253 -10.25 29.26 0.17
N ARG A 254 -11.40 28.85 0.74
CA ARG A 254 -12.72 29.23 0.24
C ARG A 254 -13.02 30.72 0.41
N LYS A 255 -12.41 31.39 1.39
CA LYS A 255 -12.58 32.82 1.62
C LYS A 255 -11.80 33.68 0.62
N TYR A 256 -10.66 33.20 0.16
CA TYR A 256 -9.74 33.97 -0.68
C TYR A 256 -9.76 33.53 -2.17
N GLY A 257 -10.36 32.43 -2.51
CA GLY A 257 -10.44 31.87 -3.87
C GLY A 257 -11.67 31.10 -4.14
#